data_eb00f14103a4b0b8ce62b27350899776
#
_entry.id   eb00f14103a4b0b8ce62b27350899776
#
_cell.length_a   1.000
_cell.length_b   1.000
_cell.length_c   1.000
_cell.angle_alpha   90.00
_cell.angle_beta   90.00
_cell.angle_gamma   90.00
#
_symmetry.space_group_name_H-M   'P 1'
#
loop_
_entity.id
_entity.type
_entity.pdbx_description
1 polymer ?
#
loop_
_entity_poly.entity_id
_entity_poly.type
_entity_poly.pdbx_seq_one_letter_code
_entity_poly.pdbx_strand_id
1 'polypeptide(L)'
;NRPATGEPGPNYWQQRADYKIKIKLDEASRSIQGSEVITYTNNSPLKLNYVWLQLDQNIFEKDSINNLTRPWWGGNNSVDFSTLRRQNFMDTFDGGFQELSIKINGKDARVNLVGTHVRINLDAPLNNGESIELEIDWAYALVEENAVRARNGYESFEDGNDIFLLAQWYPRITVFSDYEGWHNKEF
;
A
#
# COMPACT_ATOMS: atom_id res chain seq x y z
N ASN A 1 1.93 6.95 28.52
CA ASN A 1 0.64 6.60 27.87
C ASN A 1 0.23 5.15 28.11
N ARG A 2 1.19 4.24 28.42
CA ARG A 2 0.94 2.83 28.71
C ARG A 2 1.64 2.41 30.00
N PRO A 3 0.99 1.64 30.89
CA PRO A 3 1.65 0.97 32.02
C PRO A 3 2.53 -0.19 31.51
N ALA A 4 3.27 -0.81 32.42
CA ALA A 4 4.16 -1.94 32.10
C ALA A 4 3.41 -3.16 31.51
N THR A 5 2.11 -3.27 31.72
CA THR A 5 1.24 -4.29 31.12
C THR A 5 0.97 -4.07 29.63
N GLY A 6 1.28 -2.87 29.08
CA GLY A 6 0.98 -2.47 27.71
C GLY A 6 -0.44 -1.96 27.47
N GLU A 7 -1.31 -1.94 28.49
CA GLU A 7 -2.68 -1.46 28.37
C GLU A 7 -2.73 0.05 28.06
N PRO A 8 -3.78 0.54 27.36
CA PRO A 8 -4.00 1.96 27.17
C PRO A 8 -4.15 2.70 28.50
N GLY A 9 -3.34 3.73 28.72
CA GLY A 9 -3.45 4.62 29.88
C GLY A 9 -4.38 5.81 29.62
N PRO A 10 -4.57 6.70 30.60
CA PRO A 10 -5.52 7.81 30.48
C PRO A 10 -5.16 8.84 29.41
N ASN A 11 -3.91 8.90 29.00
CA ASN A 11 -3.42 9.79 27.92
C ASN A 11 -3.19 9.03 26.60
N TYR A 12 -3.77 7.84 26.45
CA TYR A 12 -3.70 7.09 25.20
C TYR A 12 -4.52 7.77 24.11
N TRP A 13 -3.98 7.77 22.90
CA TRP A 13 -4.61 8.35 21.73
C TRP A 13 -4.49 7.39 20.54
N GLN A 14 -5.39 7.54 19.60
CA GLN A 14 -5.34 6.90 18.29
C GLN A 14 -5.59 7.94 17.20
N GLN A 15 -4.88 7.81 16.11
CA GLN A 15 -5.15 8.61 14.91
C GLN A 15 -6.48 8.19 14.28
N ARG A 16 -7.06 9.08 13.49
CA ARG A 16 -8.27 8.81 12.75
C ARG A 16 -8.06 9.08 11.27
N ALA A 17 -8.46 8.12 10.45
CA ALA A 17 -8.50 8.25 9.00
C ALA A 17 -9.88 7.78 8.49
N ASP A 18 -10.62 8.68 7.88
CA ASP A 18 -11.92 8.40 7.27
C ASP A 18 -11.74 8.39 5.74
N TYR A 19 -12.26 7.35 5.08
CA TYR A 19 -12.07 7.13 3.64
C TYR A 19 -13.38 7.23 2.89
N LYS A 20 -13.35 7.90 1.73
CA LYS A 20 -14.40 7.84 0.72
C LYS A 20 -13.76 7.35 -0.58
N ILE A 21 -14.06 6.12 -0.97
CA ILE A 21 -13.40 5.45 -2.09
C ILE A 21 -14.40 5.16 -3.21
N LYS A 22 -14.00 5.43 -4.45
CA LYS A 22 -14.68 4.99 -5.66
C LYS A 22 -13.75 4.11 -6.45
N ILE A 23 -14.22 2.95 -6.89
CA ILE A 23 -13.41 2.00 -7.64
C ILE A 23 -14.12 1.53 -8.90
N LYS A 24 -13.31 1.14 -9.87
CA LYS A 24 -13.72 0.41 -11.07
C LYS A 24 -12.79 -0.79 -11.23
N LEU A 25 -13.36 -1.99 -11.23
CA LEU A 25 -12.69 -3.21 -11.69
C LEU A 25 -12.97 -3.35 -13.19
N ASP A 26 -11.92 -3.55 -13.98
CA ASP A 26 -12.01 -3.88 -15.38
C ASP A 26 -11.58 -5.33 -15.56
N GLU A 27 -12.55 -6.21 -15.80
CA GLU A 27 -12.35 -7.65 -15.92
C GLU A 27 -11.56 -8.00 -17.19
N ALA A 28 -11.80 -7.26 -18.28
CA ALA A 28 -11.16 -7.53 -19.56
C ALA A 28 -9.67 -7.21 -19.56
N SER A 29 -9.28 -6.08 -18.96
CA SER A 29 -7.88 -5.68 -18.81
C SER A 29 -7.24 -6.20 -17.52
N ARG A 30 -8.04 -6.84 -16.63
CA ARG A 30 -7.59 -7.33 -15.33
C ARG A 30 -6.87 -6.24 -14.53
N SER A 31 -7.53 -5.08 -14.44
CA SER A 31 -6.99 -3.90 -13.78
C SER A 31 -8.02 -3.28 -12.84
N ILE A 32 -7.53 -2.50 -11.90
CA ILE A 32 -8.35 -1.72 -10.97
C ILE A 32 -7.94 -0.26 -11.03
N GLN A 33 -8.91 0.62 -11.02
CA GLN A 33 -8.75 2.07 -10.91
C GLN A 33 -9.54 2.56 -9.71
N GLY A 34 -8.99 3.51 -8.98
CA GLY A 34 -9.66 4.11 -7.86
C GLY A 34 -9.38 5.59 -7.73
N SER A 35 -10.32 6.26 -7.10
CA SER A 35 -10.12 7.59 -6.55
C SER A 35 -10.60 7.59 -5.10
N GLU A 36 -9.84 8.21 -4.22
CA GLU A 36 -10.21 8.29 -2.82
C GLU A 36 -9.96 9.66 -2.22
N VAL A 37 -10.77 9.97 -1.21
CA VAL A 37 -10.56 11.12 -0.35
C VAL A 37 -10.38 10.60 1.07
N ILE A 38 -9.24 10.90 1.66
CA ILE A 38 -8.89 10.53 3.03
C ILE A 38 -8.92 11.78 3.90
N THR A 39 -9.78 11.81 4.90
CA THR A 39 -9.71 12.82 5.96
C THR A 39 -8.89 12.25 7.12
N TYR A 40 -7.67 12.76 7.29
CA TYR A 40 -6.77 12.33 8.37
C TYR A 40 -6.72 13.35 9.49
N THR A 41 -7.02 12.91 10.71
CA THR A 41 -7.03 13.75 11.93
C THR A 41 -5.89 13.35 12.85
N ASN A 42 -5.06 14.32 13.22
CA ASN A 42 -3.98 14.13 14.19
C ASN A 42 -4.50 14.24 15.62
N ASN A 43 -4.72 13.11 16.27
CA ASN A 43 -5.13 13.06 17.68
C ASN A 43 -3.95 12.92 18.66
N SER A 44 -2.71 12.85 18.13
CA SER A 44 -1.52 12.78 18.98
C SER A 44 -1.15 14.16 19.54
N PRO A 45 -0.43 14.22 20.67
CA PRO A 45 0.11 15.49 21.18
C PRO A 45 1.26 16.05 20.34
N LEU A 46 1.72 15.31 19.33
CA LEU A 46 2.85 15.67 18.49
C LEU A 46 2.37 16.43 17.25
N LYS A 47 3.18 17.38 16.78
CA LYS A 47 2.99 18.04 15.50
C LYS A 47 3.54 17.15 14.39
N LEU A 48 2.75 16.89 13.35
CA LEU A 48 3.16 16.08 12.22
C LEU A 48 3.56 16.99 11.05
N ASN A 49 4.81 16.87 10.59
CA ASN A 49 5.32 17.60 9.43
C ASN A 49 5.15 16.80 8.13
N TYR A 50 4.78 15.55 8.23
CA TYR A 50 4.54 14.64 7.12
C TYR A 50 3.60 13.53 7.57
N VAL A 51 2.99 12.86 6.59
CA VAL A 51 2.26 11.61 6.78
C VAL A 51 2.82 10.54 5.84
N TRP A 52 2.58 9.28 6.16
CA TRP A 52 2.94 8.15 5.32
C TRP A 52 1.70 7.43 4.81
N LEU A 53 1.73 7.03 3.54
CA LEU A 53 0.79 6.07 2.96
C LEU A 53 1.50 4.76 2.70
N GLN A 54 0.77 3.66 2.87
CA GLN A 54 1.14 2.33 2.41
C GLN A 54 0.62 2.12 0.99
N LEU A 55 1.50 1.62 0.14
CA LEU A 55 1.26 1.27 -1.25
C LEU A 55 1.59 -0.23 -1.42
N ASP A 56 0.81 -1.10 -0.78
CA ASP A 56 1.15 -2.53 -0.68
C ASP A 56 1.28 -3.21 -2.06
N GLN A 57 0.59 -2.70 -3.10
CA GLN A 57 0.69 -3.22 -4.45
C GLN A 57 2.07 -3.02 -5.10
N ASN A 58 2.86 -2.06 -4.60
CA ASN A 58 4.23 -1.85 -5.10
C ASN A 58 5.17 -3.03 -4.82
N ILE A 59 4.76 -4.01 -3.99
CA ILE A 59 5.49 -5.29 -3.86
C ILE A 59 5.59 -6.04 -5.19
N PHE A 60 4.63 -5.79 -6.12
CA PHE A 60 4.58 -6.39 -7.46
C PHE A 60 5.24 -5.54 -8.53
N GLU A 61 5.84 -4.40 -8.19
CA GLU A 61 6.70 -3.65 -9.12
C GLU A 61 7.89 -4.51 -9.55
N LYS A 62 8.26 -4.38 -10.82
CA LYS A 62 9.39 -5.13 -11.38
C LYS A 62 10.68 -4.94 -10.58
N ASP A 63 10.94 -3.69 -10.14
CA ASP A 63 12.13 -3.31 -9.39
C ASP A 63 11.87 -3.22 -7.88
N SER A 64 10.81 -3.87 -7.37
CA SER A 64 10.53 -3.90 -5.94
C SER A 64 11.67 -4.55 -5.15
N ILE A 65 11.91 -4.07 -3.93
CA ILE A 65 12.90 -4.66 -3.00
C ILE A 65 12.64 -6.16 -2.81
N ASN A 66 11.37 -6.53 -2.68
CA ASN A 66 10.97 -7.94 -2.58
C ASN A 66 11.40 -8.77 -3.80
N ASN A 67 11.27 -8.23 -5.01
CA ASN A 67 11.67 -8.92 -6.23
C ASN A 67 13.19 -8.98 -6.37
N LEU A 68 13.90 -7.89 -6.07
CA LEU A 68 15.36 -7.79 -6.20
C LEU A 68 16.13 -8.60 -5.13
N THR A 69 15.59 -8.72 -3.91
CA THR A 69 16.28 -9.38 -2.80
C THR A 69 15.91 -10.84 -2.61
N ARG A 70 14.90 -11.33 -3.31
CA ARG A 70 14.43 -12.70 -3.17
C ARG A 70 15.42 -13.67 -3.82
N PRO A 71 16.00 -14.61 -3.06
CA PRO A 71 16.86 -15.62 -3.64
C PRO A 71 16.03 -16.51 -4.56
N TRP A 72 16.37 -16.56 -5.83
CA TRP A 72 15.63 -17.37 -6.79
C TRP A 72 16.03 -18.86 -6.78
N TRP A 73 17.07 -19.23 -6.03
CA TRP A 73 17.33 -20.62 -5.68
C TRP A 73 17.41 -20.76 -4.15
N GLY A 74 16.64 -21.60 -3.57
CA GLY A 74 16.63 -21.85 -2.12
C GLY A 74 17.87 -22.57 -1.57
N GLY A 75 19.07 -22.31 -2.10
CA GLY A 75 20.32 -22.95 -1.69
C GLY A 75 20.50 -24.39 -2.22
N ASN A 76 19.60 -24.87 -3.07
CA ASN A 76 19.67 -26.20 -3.70
C ASN A 76 20.30 -26.11 -5.09
N ASN A 77 20.94 -27.19 -5.54
CA ASN A 77 21.52 -27.30 -6.89
C ASN A 77 20.45 -27.47 -8.01
N SER A 78 19.18 -27.41 -7.67
CA SER A 78 18.06 -27.52 -8.62
C SER A 78 16.98 -26.49 -8.29
N VAL A 79 16.39 -25.93 -9.35
CA VAL A 79 15.24 -25.01 -9.26
C VAL A 79 14.02 -25.74 -9.81
N ASP A 80 12.92 -25.72 -9.06
CA ASP A 80 11.68 -26.32 -9.51
C ASP A 80 11.01 -25.48 -10.62
N PHE A 81 10.11 -26.11 -11.39
CA PHE A 81 9.47 -25.46 -12.52
C PHE A 81 8.53 -24.31 -12.11
N SER A 82 7.93 -24.38 -10.93
CA SER A 82 7.06 -23.32 -10.40
C SER A 82 7.84 -22.05 -10.08
N THR A 83 9.05 -22.19 -9.55
CA THR A 83 9.98 -21.07 -9.30
C THR A 83 10.38 -20.38 -10.59
N LEU A 84 10.73 -21.16 -11.63
CA LEU A 84 11.07 -20.61 -12.96
C LEU A 84 9.89 -19.89 -13.61
N ARG A 85 8.70 -20.47 -13.55
CA ARG A 85 7.47 -19.87 -14.07
C ARG A 85 7.18 -18.54 -13.38
N ARG A 86 7.28 -18.51 -12.06
CA ARG A 86 7.10 -17.28 -11.28
C ARG A 86 8.12 -16.22 -11.65
N GLN A 87 9.40 -16.58 -11.75
CA GLN A 87 10.46 -15.63 -12.12
C GLN A 87 10.17 -15.03 -13.50
N ASN A 88 9.87 -15.87 -14.49
CA ASN A 88 9.53 -15.41 -15.83
C ASN A 88 8.31 -14.47 -15.85
N PHE A 89 7.30 -14.75 -15.01
CA PHE A 89 6.15 -13.87 -14.87
C PHE A 89 6.56 -12.52 -14.28
N MET A 90 7.29 -12.49 -13.16
CA MET A 90 7.72 -11.25 -12.50
C MET A 90 8.68 -10.41 -13.34
N ASP A 91 9.45 -11.02 -14.24
CA ASP A 91 10.34 -10.29 -15.16
C ASP A 91 9.57 -9.49 -16.23
N THR A 92 8.32 -9.88 -16.50
CA THR A 92 7.47 -9.28 -17.54
C THR A 92 6.29 -8.49 -16.98
N PHE A 93 5.91 -8.71 -15.72
CA PHE A 93 4.79 -8.08 -15.07
C PHE A 93 5.25 -6.90 -14.21
N ASP A 94 4.52 -5.79 -14.30
CA ASP A 94 4.71 -4.60 -13.47
C ASP A 94 3.36 -4.23 -12.86
N GLY A 95 3.18 -4.61 -11.60
CA GLY A 95 1.87 -4.60 -10.92
C GLY A 95 1.74 -3.55 -9.82
N GLY A 96 2.71 -2.65 -9.66
CA GLY A 96 2.63 -1.54 -8.72
C GLY A 96 1.64 -0.46 -9.15
N PHE A 97 1.43 0.55 -8.30
CA PHE A 97 0.61 1.71 -8.64
C PHE A 97 1.24 2.50 -9.79
N GLN A 98 0.64 2.45 -10.97
CA GLN A 98 1.17 3.05 -12.19
C GLN A 98 0.69 4.50 -12.38
N GLU A 99 -0.55 4.79 -12.00
CA GLU A 99 -1.14 6.11 -12.11
C GLU A 99 -1.45 6.63 -10.70
N LEU A 100 -0.42 7.13 -10.01
CA LEU A 100 -0.56 7.65 -8.66
C LEU A 100 -0.48 9.18 -8.67
N SER A 101 -1.59 9.83 -8.33
CA SER A 101 -1.69 11.28 -8.13
C SER A 101 -2.10 11.55 -6.69
N ILE A 102 -1.39 12.41 -6.00
CA ILE A 102 -1.68 12.75 -4.59
C ILE A 102 -1.77 14.27 -4.45
N LYS A 103 -2.89 14.74 -3.90
CA LYS A 103 -3.12 16.14 -3.56
C LYS A 103 -3.41 16.29 -2.07
N ILE A 104 -3.03 17.42 -1.51
CA ILE A 104 -3.40 17.86 -0.15
C ILE A 104 -4.25 19.10 -0.28
N ASN A 105 -5.50 19.05 0.21
CA ASN A 105 -6.43 20.18 0.16
C ASN A 105 -6.51 20.80 -1.27
N GLY A 106 -6.60 19.94 -2.29
CA GLY A 106 -6.71 20.32 -3.71
C GLY A 106 -5.41 20.74 -4.41
N LYS A 107 -4.23 20.69 -3.75
CA LYS A 107 -2.93 21.04 -4.33
C LYS A 107 -2.02 19.82 -4.44
N ASP A 108 -1.24 19.73 -5.51
CA ASP A 108 -0.30 18.63 -5.70
C ASP A 108 0.67 18.51 -4.52
N ALA A 109 0.80 17.32 -4.00
CA ALA A 109 1.61 17.03 -2.82
C ALA A 109 3.09 16.84 -3.17
N ARG A 110 3.97 17.27 -2.26
CA ARG A 110 5.41 16.92 -2.34
C ARG A 110 5.62 15.55 -1.71
N VAL A 111 5.93 14.57 -2.54
CA VAL A 111 6.03 13.17 -2.13
C VAL A 111 7.42 12.58 -2.33
N ASN A 112 7.77 11.60 -1.49
CA ASN A 112 8.95 10.76 -1.66
C ASN A 112 8.50 9.30 -1.60
N LEU A 113 8.60 8.59 -2.72
CA LEU A 113 8.31 7.16 -2.80
C LEU A 113 9.50 6.36 -2.25
N VAL A 114 9.22 5.39 -1.38
CA VAL A 114 10.19 4.48 -0.77
C VAL A 114 9.57 3.09 -0.72
N GLY A 115 9.89 2.25 -1.71
CA GLY A 115 9.33 0.91 -1.82
C GLY A 115 7.81 0.88 -1.76
N THR A 116 7.24 0.16 -0.80
CA THR A 116 5.79 0.06 -0.58
C THR A 116 5.22 1.21 0.26
N HIS A 117 5.94 2.32 0.41
CA HIS A 117 5.48 3.49 1.15
C HIS A 117 5.72 4.79 0.38
N VAL A 118 4.87 5.76 0.60
CA VAL A 118 5.09 7.13 0.14
C VAL A 118 4.99 8.11 1.32
N ARG A 119 6.02 8.93 1.47
CA ARG A 119 6.04 10.03 2.41
C ARG A 119 5.48 11.29 1.76
N ILE A 120 4.49 11.88 2.40
CA ILE A 120 3.84 13.12 1.96
C ILE A 120 4.27 14.23 2.90
N ASN A 121 4.99 15.24 2.40
CA ASN A 121 5.43 16.38 3.20
C ASN A 121 4.31 17.43 3.27
N LEU A 122 4.00 17.89 4.48
CA LEU A 122 2.99 18.92 4.71
C LEU A 122 3.61 20.31 4.59
N ASP A 123 2.87 21.27 4.05
CA ASP A 123 3.33 22.68 3.94
C ASP A 123 3.33 23.38 5.30
N ALA A 124 2.46 22.97 6.20
CA ALA A 124 2.41 23.39 7.59
C ALA A 124 2.25 22.19 8.52
N PRO A 125 2.81 22.23 9.74
CA PRO A 125 2.64 21.14 10.70
C PRO A 125 1.17 20.92 11.05
N LEU A 126 0.71 19.67 11.04
CA LEU A 126 -0.62 19.26 11.49
C LEU A 126 -0.61 19.12 13.02
N ASN A 127 -1.25 20.04 13.73
CA ASN A 127 -1.30 20.04 15.17
C ASN A 127 -2.35 19.04 15.71
N ASN A 128 -2.33 18.82 17.03
CA ASN A 128 -3.35 18.01 17.69
C ASN A 128 -4.76 18.54 17.41
N GLY A 129 -5.67 17.64 17.04
CA GLY A 129 -7.06 17.93 16.70
C GLY A 129 -7.28 18.49 15.30
N GLU A 130 -6.23 18.83 14.54
CA GLU A 130 -6.35 19.29 13.17
C GLU A 130 -6.47 18.11 12.19
N SER A 131 -7.10 18.39 11.05
CA SER A 131 -7.29 17.44 9.97
C SER A 131 -6.76 17.96 8.64
N ILE A 132 -6.32 17.05 7.78
CA ILE A 132 -6.01 17.30 6.37
C ILE A 132 -6.88 16.43 5.48
N GLU A 133 -7.10 16.87 4.25
CA GLU A 133 -7.74 16.09 3.21
C GLU A 133 -6.69 15.70 2.17
N LEU A 134 -6.60 14.39 1.90
CA LEU A 134 -5.77 13.82 0.85
C LEU A 134 -6.69 13.30 -0.25
N GLU A 135 -6.50 13.77 -1.46
CA GLU A 135 -7.17 13.28 -2.65
C GLU A 135 -6.17 12.43 -3.43
N ILE A 136 -6.53 11.19 -3.73
CA ILE A 136 -5.62 10.23 -4.36
C ILE A 136 -6.35 9.55 -5.51
N ASP A 137 -5.76 9.65 -6.71
CA ASP A 137 -6.15 8.83 -7.86
C ASP A 137 -5.07 7.79 -8.10
N TRP A 138 -5.48 6.57 -8.45
CA TRP A 138 -4.56 5.45 -8.60
C TRP A 138 -5.11 4.38 -9.54
N ALA A 139 -4.19 3.64 -10.18
CA ALA A 139 -4.51 2.46 -10.98
C ALA A 139 -3.36 1.45 -10.93
N TYR A 140 -3.66 0.16 -11.11
CA TYR A 140 -2.67 -0.90 -11.29
C TYR A 140 -3.26 -2.12 -11.98
N ALA A 141 -2.37 -2.94 -12.58
CA ALA A 141 -2.73 -4.23 -13.13
C ALA A 141 -2.78 -5.31 -12.03
N LEU A 142 -3.77 -6.19 -12.11
CA LEU A 142 -3.92 -7.29 -11.16
C LEU A 142 -2.98 -8.43 -11.52
N VAL A 143 -2.30 -8.96 -10.50
CA VAL A 143 -1.40 -10.10 -10.65
C VAL A 143 -2.18 -11.40 -10.85
N GLU A 144 -1.64 -12.34 -11.63
CA GLU A 144 -2.16 -13.70 -11.69
C GLU A 144 -1.78 -14.48 -10.43
N GLU A 145 -2.77 -14.86 -9.61
CA GLU A 145 -2.55 -15.51 -8.31
C GLU A 145 -1.71 -16.79 -8.44
N ASN A 146 -2.08 -17.66 -9.39
CA ASN A 146 -1.40 -18.93 -9.62
C ASN A 146 0.07 -18.77 -10.07
N ALA A 147 0.44 -17.63 -10.65
CA ALA A 147 1.82 -17.36 -11.05
C ALA A 147 2.71 -17.00 -9.86
N VAL A 148 2.18 -16.26 -8.87
CA VAL A 148 2.99 -15.68 -7.78
C VAL A 148 2.58 -16.12 -6.38
N ARG A 149 1.43 -16.81 -6.23
CA ARG A 149 0.81 -17.18 -4.94
C ARG A 149 0.61 -15.96 -4.04
N ALA A 150 -0.01 -14.94 -4.60
CA ALA A 150 -0.34 -13.71 -3.89
C ALA A 150 -1.62 -13.85 -3.07
N ARG A 151 -1.87 -12.91 -2.15
CA ARG A 151 -3.18 -12.74 -1.48
C ARG A 151 -4.13 -11.88 -2.28
N ASN A 152 -3.74 -11.49 -3.48
CA ASN A 152 -4.39 -10.49 -4.29
C ASN A 152 -4.15 -10.82 -5.75
N GLY A 153 -5.14 -10.59 -6.59
CA GLY A 153 -5.04 -10.82 -8.01
C GLY A 153 -6.27 -11.47 -8.61
N TYR A 154 -6.07 -12.19 -9.69
CA TYR A 154 -7.11 -12.96 -10.35
C TYR A 154 -6.68 -14.41 -10.58
N GLU A 155 -7.65 -15.28 -10.69
CA GLU A 155 -7.50 -16.68 -11.09
C GLU A 155 -8.48 -16.97 -12.22
N SER A 156 -7.97 -17.51 -13.33
CA SER A 156 -8.77 -17.88 -14.49
C SER A 156 -9.07 -19.38 -14.49
N PHE A 157 -10.30 -19.75 -14.82
CA PHE A 157 -10.77 -21.14 -14.88
C PHE A 157 -11.01 -21.59 -16.32
N GLU A 158 -11.02 -22.90 -16.54
CA GLU A 158 -11.20 -23.53 -17.87
C GLU A 158 -12.56 -23.20 -18.51
N ASP A 159 -13.57 -22.86 -17.71
CA ASP A 159 -14.91 -22.46 -18.18
C ASP A 159 -14.97 -21.01 -18.68
N GLY A 160 -13.84 -20.28 -18.61
CA GLY A 160 -13.72 -18.89 -19.06
C GLY A 160 -14.12 -17.85 -18.02
N ASN A 161 -14.41 -18.27 -16.78
CA ASN A 161 -14.66 -17.35 -15.68
C ASN A 161 -13.38 -16.98 -14.94
N ASP A 162 -13.32 -15.75 -14.43
CA ASP A 162 -12.25 -15.27 -13.56
C ASP A 162 -12.81 -15.04 -12.14
N ILE A 163 -12.00 -15.34 -11.13
CA ILE A 163 -12.23 -14.92 -9.75
C ILE A 163 -11.22 -13.83 -9.41
N PHE A 164 -11.70 -12.72 -8.84
CA PHE A 164 -10.86 -11.61 -8.38
C PHE A 164 -10.83 -11.58 -6.85
N LEU A 165 -9.64 -11.67 -6.29
CA LEU A 165 -9.38 -11.52 -4.86
C LEU A 165 -8.57 -10.24 -4.64
N LEU A 166 -9.15 -9.27 -3.95
CA LEU A 166 -8.53 -7.96 -3.74
C LEU A 166 -8.25 -7.75 -2.25
N ALA A 167 -7.00 -7.93 -1.85
CA ALA A 167 -6.50 -7.61 -0.52
C ALA A 167 -5.53 -6.44 -0.60
N GLN A 168 -5.55 -5.54 0.40
CA GLN A 168 -4.64 -4.37 0.46
C GLN A 168 -4.61 -3.56 -0.86
N TRP A 169 -5.80 -3.33 -1.42
CA TRP A 169 -6.03 -2.92 -2.80
C TRP A 169 -6.03 -1.40 -3.02
N TYR A 170 -5.98 -0.60 -1.97
CA TYR A 170 -6.00 0.87 -2.04
C TYR A 170 -4.88 1.48 -1.20
N PRO A 171 -4.40 2.67 -1.55
CA PRO A 171 -3.48 3.43 -0.73
C PRO A 171 -4.10 3.73 0.65
N ARG A 172 -3.36 3.52 1.72
CA ARG A 172 -3.90 3.75 3.07
C ARG A 172 -2.90 4.46 3.97
N ILE A 173 -3.40 5.27 4.89
CA ILE A 173 -2.55 5.92 5.88
C ILE A 173 -1.83 4.86 6.71
N THR A 174 -0.53 5.00 6.81
CA THR A 174 0.31 4.19 7.69
C THR A 174 -0.05 4.48 9.15
N VAL A 175 -0.05 3.46 10.00
CA VAL A 175 -0.31 3.62 11.43
C VAL A 175 0.74 4.53 12.06
N PHE A 176 0.29 5.50 12.86
CA PHE A 176 1.12 6.30 13.74
C PHE A 176 0.71 6.03 15.18
N SER A 177 1.60 5.43 15.97
CA SER A 177 1.30 5.00 17.33
C SER A 177 2.09 5.77 18.39
N ASP A 178 1.66 5.63 19.64
CA ASP A 178 2.26 6.27 20.80
C ASP A 178 3.60 5.66 21.25
N TYR A 179 3.95 4.48 20.74
CA TYR A 179 5.16 3.75 21.15
C TYR A 179 6.23 3.62 20.05
N GLU A 180 5.83 3.58 18.78
CA GLU A 180 6.76 3.38 17.66
C GLU A 180 6.79 4.60 16.70
N GLY A 181 5.79 5.47 16.75
CA GLY A 181 5.59 6.51 15.75
C GLY A 181 5.00 5.91 14.47
N TRP A 182 5.55 6.24 13.30
CA TRP A 182 5.12 5.71 12.02
C TRP A 182 5.57 4.25 11.82
N HIS A 183 4.62 3.36 11.52
CA HIS A 183 4.86 1.94 11.21
C HIS A 183 5.19 1.77 9.72
N ASN A 184 6.20 2.47 9.24
CA ASN A 184 6.58 2.50 7.82
C ASN A 184 7.66 1.48 7.45
N LYS A 185 7.58 0.27 8.01
CA LYS A 185 8.41 -0.85 7.60
C LYS A 185 7.90 -1.41 6.28
N GLU A 186 8.82 -1.84 5.43
CA GLU A 186 8.54 -2.44 4.14
C GLU A 186 7.57 -3.62 4.28
N PHE A 187 6.64 -3.74 3.32
CA PHE A 187 5.60 -4.76 3.30
C PHE A 187 6.14 -6.10 2.78
#